data_1cdd7687294895fe3efdf4e0fe141417
#
_entry.id   1cdd7687294895fe3efdf4e0fe141417
#
_cell.length_a   1.000
_cell.length_b   1.000
_cell.length_c   1.000
_cell.angle_alpha   90.00
_cell.angle_beta   90.00
_cell.angle_gamma   90.00
#
_symmetry.space_group_name_H-M   'P 1'
#
loop_
_entity.id
_entity.type
_entity.pdbx_description
1 polymer ?
#
loop_
_entity_poly.entity_id
_entity_poly.type
_entity_poly.pdbx_seq_one_letter_code
_entity_poly.pdbx_strand_id
1 'polypeptide(L)'
;MLIAPLGGAEAYMAYVSNEKDNTVSVIDLDKLAVVRTYPVGQRPRGITMTKDGKFVLLCASDDDTVQVIDAKTDKVVRTLPSGPDPELFVLHPSGNPLYVANEDDNLVTVVDVETEKVLAEIPVGVEPEGMGISPDGKIIVNTSETTNMVHFIDEKTHEITANVLVDSRPRFAEFTADGKQLWVTSEVGGTTNVIDPATHQILKRITFQIPNVQAEAIQPVGVRVSKDGKYAYIALGPANRIAVVNARTFEVEKYLLVGQRVWQLAFTPDEKYLVTTNGNSNDVSIIDVAKQEVIKSITTGRLPWGVTISKD
;
A
#
# COMPACT_ATOMS: atom_id res chain seq x y z
N MET A 1 -35.48 6.65 -33.89
CA MET A 1 -34.12 6.16 -33.72
C MET A 1 -33.64 6.67 -32.34
N LEU A 2 -33.82 5.86 -31.28
CA LEU A 2 -33.38 6.24 -29.94
C LEU A 2 -31.88 6.02 -29.88
N ILE A 3 -31.12 7.09 -29.69
CA ILE A 3 -29.69 7.03 -29.36
C ILE A 3 -29.64 6.61 -27.90
N ALA A 4 -29.23 5.37 -27.63
CA ALA A 4 -28.86 4.96 -26.29
C ALA A 4 -27.70 5.87 -25.81
N PRO A 5 -27.70 6.36 -24.54
CA PRO A 5 -26.56 7.06 -24.04
C PRO A 5 -25.37 6.09 -24.02
N LEU A 6 -24.28 6.50 -24.67
CA LEU A 6 -22.97 5.89 -24.47
C LEU A 6 -22.68 6.02 -22.96
N GLY A 7 -22.73 4.90 -22.23
CA GLY A 7 -22.29 4.86 -20.86
C GLY A 7 -20.84 5.30 -20.86
N GLY A 8 -20.57 6.51 -20.38
CA GLY A 8 -19.21 6.94 -20.07
C GLY A 8 -18.66 5.97 -19.02
N ALA A 9 -17.44 5.49 -19.20
CA ALA A 9 -16.74 4.77 -18.14
C ALA A 9 -16.79 5.64 -16.88
N GLU A 10 -17.19 5.04 -15.75
CA GLU A 10 -17.18 5.78 -14.48
C GLU A 10 -15.75 6.19 -14.15
N ALA A 11 -15.59 7.42 -13.66
CA ALA A 11 -14.27 7.92 -13.28
C ALA A 11 -13.70 7.12 -12.12
N TYR A 12 -12.43 6.73 -12.18
CA TYR A 12 -11.75 6.14 -11.04
C TYR A 12 -11.77 7.09 -9.84
N MET A 13 -12.07 6.56 -8.67
CA MET A 13 -12.02 7.30 -7.40
C MET A 13 -10.84 6.84 -6.56
N ALA A 14 -10.02 7.78 -6.10
CA ALA A 14 -8.99 7.49 -5.12
C ALA A 14 -9.53 7.77 -3.70
N TYR A 15 -9.40 6.79 -2.82
CA TYR A 15 -9.75 6.87 -1.41
C TYR A 15 -8.46 7.01 -0.61
N VAL A 16 -8.34 8.09 0.15
CA VAL A 16 -7.12 8.48 0.87
C VAL A 16 -7.41 8.58 2.36
N SER A 17 -6.75 7.77 3.19
CA SER A 17 -6.84 7.87 4.65
C SER A 17 -6.04 9.08 5.15
N ASN A 18 -6.69 9.96 5.93
CA ASN A 18 -6.08 11.14 6.53
C ASN A 18 -5.86 10.87 8.02
N GLU A 19 -4.66 10.43 8.37
CA GLU A 19 -4.31 9.91 9.68
C GLU A 19 -4.64 10.87 10.83
N LYS A 20 -4.35 12.17 10.66
CA LYS A 20 -4.51 13.17 11.73
C LYS A 20 -5.93 13.75 11.82
N ASP A 21 -6.72 13.62 10.78
CA ASP A 21 -8.10 14.15 10.76
C ASP A 21 -9.13 13.06 11.03
N ASN A 22 -8.74 11.78 11.09
CA ASN A 22 -9.67 10.66 11.25
C ASN A 22 -10.75 10.65 10.16
N THR A 23 -10.33 10.84 8.92
CA THR A 23 -11.23 10.93 7.76
C THR A 23 -10.67 10.16 6.56
N VAL A 24 -11.52 9.92 5.58
CA VAL A 24 -11.13 9.51 4.23
C VAL A 24 -11.54 10.60 3.25
N SER A 25 -10.60 11.06 2.42
CA SER A 25 -10.87 11.93 1.28
C SER A 25 -11.07 11.09 0.01
N VAL A 26 -12.10 11.39 -0.77
CA VAL A 26 -12.37 10.75 -2.05
C VAL A 26 -12.09 11.74 -3.18
N ILE A 27 -11.23 11.34 -4.10
CA ILE A 27 -10.76 12.14 -5.22
C ILE A 27 -11.29 11.54 -6.51
N ASP A 28 -11.99 12.33 -7.30
CA ASP A 28 -12.37 12.01 -8.66
C ASP A 28 -11.14 12.25 -9.56
N LEU A 29 -10.64 11.18 -10.18
CA LEU A 29 -9.39 11.24 -10.97
C LEU A 29 -9.60 11.81 -12.39
N ASP A 30 -10.82 11.95 -12.86
CA ASP A 30 -11.10 12.68 -14.11
C ASP A 30 -11.18 14.19 -13.86
N LYS A 31 -11.77 14.60 -12.73
CA LYS A 31 -11.86 16.01 -12.33
C LYS A 31 -10.58 16.50 -11.65
N LEU A 32 -9.72 15.58 -11.19
CA LEU A 32 -8.52 15.86 -10.40
C LEU A 32 -8.85 16.76 -9.18
N ALA A 33 -9.86 16.38 -8.41
CA ALA A 33 -10.36 17.13 -7.26
C ALA A 33 -10.95 16.21 -6.20
N VAL A 34 -10.84 16.62 -4.92
CA VAL A 34 -11.60 15.99 -3.82
C VAL A 34 -13.08 16.29 -4.05
N VAL A 35 -13.89 15.24 -4.09
CA VAL A 35 -15.34 15.35 -4.29
C VAL A 35 -16.13 15.15 -3.01
N ARG A 36 -15.56 14.48 -2.02
CA ARG A 36 -16.11 14.29 -0.68
C ARG A 36 -15.05 13.87 0.34
N THR A 37 -15.37 14.11 1.60
CA THR A 37 -14.58 13.64 2.75
C THR A 37 -15.55 13.18 3.83
N TYR A 38 -15.26 12.04 4.47
CA TYR A 38 -16.13 11.49 5.51
C TYR A 38 -15.32 11.01 6.72
N PRO A 39 -15.92 11.01 7.93
CA PRO A 39 -15.24 10.58 9.15
C PRO A 39 -15.13 9.06 9.22
N VAL A 40 -14.04 8.59 9.84
CA VAL A 40 -13.75 7.18 10.13
C VAL A 40 -13.18 7.06 11.53
N GLY A 41 -12.72 5.86 11.91
CA GLY A 41 -12.03 5.61 13.19
C GLY A 41 -10.71 6.37 13.32
N GLN A 42 -10.10 6.23 14.51
CA GLN A 42 -8.91 6.99 14.89
C GLN A 42 -7.65 6.44 14.23
N ARG A 43 -6.76 7.34 13.84
CA ARG A 43 -5.48 7.07 13.17
C ARG A 43 -5.65 6.11 11.96
N PRO A 44 -6.46 6.51 10.94
CA PRO A 44 -6.68 5.66 9.78
C PRO A 44 -5.41 5.53 8.93
N ARG A 45 -4.96 4.31 8.66
CA ARG A 45 -3.74 4.00 7.92
C ARG A 45 -3.99 3.11 6.72
N GLY A 46 -3.75 1.80 6.82
CA GLY A 46 -3.94 0.86 5.73
C GLY A 46 -5.35 0.93 5.16
N ILE A 47 -5.46 1.02 3.84
CA ILE A 47 -6.74 1.14 3.13
C ILE A 47 -6.71 0.31 1.85
N THR A 48 -7.77 -0.46 1.61
CA THR A 48 -7.98 -1.18 0.35
C THR A 48 -9.45 -1.26 0.00
N MET A 49 -9.75 -1.66 -1.22
CA MET A 49 -11.12 -1.87 -1.68
C MET A 49 -11.39 -3.37 -1.86
N THR A 50 -12.59 -3.81 -1.52
CA THR A 50 -13.03 -5.18 -1.83
C THR A 50 -13.05 -5.42 -3.33
N LYS A 51 -12.91 -6.68 -3.72
CA LYS A 51 -12.80 -7.08 -5.14
C LYS A 51 -13.99 -6.65 -6.00
N ASP A 52 -15.18 -6.59 -5.39
CA ASP A 52 -16.42 -6.17 -6.04
C ASP A 52 -16.65 -4.65 -6.02
N GLY A 53 -15.73 -3.88 -5.43
CA GLY A 53 -15.78 -2.42 -5.36
C GLY A 53 -16.84 -1.87 -4.39
N LYS A 54 -17.52 -2.72 -3.60
CA LYS A 54 -18.62 -2.26 -2.74
C LYS A 54 -18.17 -1.70 -1.41
N PHE A 55 -17.05 -2.18 -0.88
CA PHE A 55 -16.56 -1.78 0.42
C PHE A 55 -15.12 -1.31 0.38
N VAL A 56 -14.83 -0.32 1.20
CA VAL A 56 -13.48 0.07 1.56
C VAL A 56 -13.16 -0.55 2.91
N LEU A 57 -12.02 -1.25 3.01
CA LEU A 57 -11.45 -1.74 4.25
C LEU A 57 -10.41 -0.74 4.73
N LEU A 58 -10.39 -0.43 6.03
CA LEU A 58 -9.55 0.61 6.61
C LEU A 58 -9.05 0.20 7.99
N CYS A 59 -7.73 0.21 8.22
CA CYS A 59 -7.17 0.14 9.58
C CYS A 59 -7.50 1.43 10.33
N ALA A 60 -8.23 1.32 11.43
CA ALA A 60 -8.41 2.37 12.43
C ALA A 60 -7.50 2.00 13.61
N SER A 61 -6.23 2.42 13.51
CA SER A 61 -5.13 1.86 14.30
C SER A 61 -5.27 2.12 15.79
N ASP A 62 -5.68 3.34 16.19
CA ASP A 62 -5.93 3.67 17.60
C ASP A 62 -7.26 3.11 18.14
N ASP A 63 -8.10 2.54 17.28
CA ASP A 63 -9.35 1.84 17.68
C ASP A 63 -9.19 0.31 17.68
N ASP A 64 -8.01 -0.21 17.37
CA ASP A 64 -7.69 -1.65 17.31
C ASP A 64 -8.64 -2.45 16.41
N THR A 65 -9.08 -1.87 15.28
CA THR A 65 -10.03 -2.50 14.37
C THR A 65 -9.72 -2.26 12.89
N VAL A 66 -10.28 -3.12 12.05
CA VAL A 66 -10.42 -2.83 10.62
C VAL A 66 -11.87 -2.49 10.33
N GLN A 67 -12.14 -1.28 9.85
CA GLN A 67 -13.47 -0.83 9.48
C GLN A 67 -13.84 -1.26 8.07
N VAL A 68 -15.10 -1.66 7.88
CA VAL A 68 -15.72 -1.94 6.58
C VAL A 68 -16.69 -0.80 6.26
N ILE A 69 -16.38 -0.06 5.22
CA ILE A 69 -17.08 1.16 4.82
C ILE A 69 -17.79 0.89 3.51
N ASP A 70 -19.09 1.14 3.45
CA ASP A 70 -19.85 1.07 2.20
C ASP A 70 -19.44 2.22 1.27
N ALA A 71 -18.86 1.89 0.13
CA ALA A 71 -18.28 2.88 -0.80
C ALA A 71 -19.32 3.80 -1.46
N LYS A 72 -20.60 3.42 -1.43
CA LYS A 72 -21.70 4.23 -1.99
C LYS A 72 -22.25 5.23 -0.99
N THR A 73 -22.29 4.88 0.29
CA THR A 73 -22.89 5.70 1.35
C THR A 73 -21.86 6.37 2.26
N ASP A 74 -20.57 6.02 2.11
CA ASP A 74 -19.45 6.49 2.94
C ASP A 74 -19.64 6.20 4.45
N LYS A 75 -20.40 5.17 4.79
CA LYS A 75 -20.69 4.80 6.18
C LYS A 75 -19.94 3.54 6.59
N VAL A 76 -19.38 3.56 7.80
CA VAL A 76 -18.92 2.35 8.46
C VAL A 76 -20.14 1.46 8.71
N VAL A 77 -20.17 0.28 8.11
CA VAL A 77 -21.29 -0.67 8.21
C VAL A 77 -20.99 -1.81 9.16
N ARG A 78 -19.73 -2.11 9.41
CA ARG A 78 -19.24 -3.11 10.38
C ARG A 78 -17.75 -2.90 10.66
N THR A 79 -17.25 -3.60 11.67
CA THR A 79 -15.83 -3.67 12.01
C THR A 79 -15.39 -5.12 12.05
N LEU A 80 -14.17 -5.38 11.60
CA LEU A 80 -13.53 -6.68 11.69
C LEU A 80 -12.59 -6.67 12.91
N PRO A 81 -12.48 -7.78 13.64
CA PRO A 81 -11.52 -7.90 14.73
C PRO A 81 -10.09 -7.79 14.19
N SER A 82 -9.23 -7.20 14.99
CA SER A 82 -7.79 -7.11 14.77
C SER A 82 -7.09 -7.23 16.12
N GLY A 83 -5.77 -7.43 16.13
CA GLY A 83 -4.95 -7.14 17.30
C GLY A 83 -4.76 -5.63 17.46
N PRO A 84 -4.04 -5.20 18.52
CA PRO A 84 -3.75 -3.79 18.75
C PRO A 84 -2.86 -3.21 17.64
N ASP A 85 -3.10 -1.95 17.35
CA ASP A 85 -2.40 -1.16 16.36
C ASP A 85 -2.30 -1.82 14.97
N PRO A 86 -3.44 -2.05 14.27
CA PRO A 86 -3.42 -2.55 12.90
C PRO A 86 -2.84 -1.51 11.92
N GLU A 87 -1.77 -1.86 11.23
CA GLU A 87 -1.06 -0.96 10.32
C GLU A 87 -1.43 -1.18 8.85
N LEU A 88 -0.90 -2.23 8.25
CA LEU A 88 -1.22 -2.64 6.89
C LEU A 88 -1.88 -4.01 6.87
N PHE A 89 -2.56 -4.26 5.79
CA PHE A 89 -3.18 -5.56 5.54
C PHE A 89 -3.13 -5.92 4.06
N VAL A 90 -3.35 -7.19 3.75
CA VAL A 90 -3.63 -7.65 2.40
C VAL A 90 -4.90 -8.49 2.38
N LEU A 91 -5.73 -8.25 1.38
CA LEU A 91 -6.90 -9.07 1.10
C LEU A 91 -6.49 -10.19 0.12
N HIS A 92 -6.84 -11.43 0.46
CA HIS A 92 -6.57 -12.54 -0.43
C HIS A 92 -7.19 -12.32 -1.83
N PRO A 93 -6.54 -12.75 -2.93
CA PRO A 93 -7.06 -12.54 -4.30
C PRO A 93 -8.46 -13.11 -4.56
N SER A 94 -8.94 -14.08 -3.75
CA SER A 94 -10.34 -14.54 -3.80
C SER A 94 -11.33 -13.53 -3.24
N GLY A 95 -10.88 -12.58 -2.42
CA GLY A 95 -11.71 -11.63 -1.67
C GLY A 95 -11.88 -11.97 -0.18
N ASN A 96 -11.32 -13.11 0.27
CA ASN A 96 -11.32 -13.59 1.65
C ASN A 96 -10.22 -14.65 1.81
N PRO A 97 -9.46 -14.74 2.94
CA PRO A 97 -9.48 -13.86 4.12
C PRO A 97 -8.67 -12.56 3.97
N LEU A 98 -8.69 -11.75 5.02
CA LEU A 98 -7.84 -10.58 5.24
C LEU A 98 -6.70 -10.95 6.20
N TYR A 99 -5.47 -10.53 5.89
CA TYR A 99 -4.29 -10.69 6.75
C TYR A 99 -3.86 -9.30 7.23
N VAL A 100 -3.87 -9.08 8.52
CA VAL A 100 -3.63 -7.78 9.18
C VAL A 100 -2.36 -7.82 10.01
N ALA A 101 -1.43 -6.90 9.77
CA ALA A 101 -0.27 -6.70 10.63
C ALA A 101 -0.65 -5.86 11.84
N ASN A 102 -0.41 -6.37 13.06
CA ASN A 102 -0.70 -5.69 14.31
C ASN A 102 0.62 -5.36 15.01
N GLU A 103 0.97 -4.07 15.05
CA GLU A 103 2.30 -3.60 15.44
C GLU A 103 2.62 -3.94 16.91
N ASP A 104 1.66 -3.73 17.82
CA ASP A 104 1.89 -3.77 19.27
C ASP A 104 1.95 -5.18 19.88
N ASP A 105 1.38 -6.20 19.22
CA ASP A 105 1.39 -7.58 19.75
C ASP A 105 2.26 -8.57 18.95
N ASN A 106 2.91 -8.08 17.88
CA ASN A 106 3.81 -8.86 17.03
C ASN A 106 3.11 -10.04 16.34
N LEU A 107 1.88 -9.83 15.91
CA LEU A 107 1.05 -10.84 15.25
C LEU A 107 0.62 -10.40 13.84
N VAL A 108 0.35 -11.38 13.00
CA VAL A 108 -0.50 -11.20 11.83
C VAL A 108 -1.83 -11.90 12.12
N THR A 109 -2.92 -11.14 12.19
CA THR A 109 -4.26 -11.67 12.40
C THR A 109 -4.90 -12.02 11.06
N VAL A 110 -5.42 -13.25 10.94
CA VAL A 110 -6.16 -13.73 9.77
C VAL A 110 -7.65 -13.66 10.07
N VAL A 111 -8.38 -12.86 9.29
CA VAL A 111 -9.80 -12.57 9.55
C VAL A 111 -10.65 -12.97 8.35
N ASP A 112 -11.70 -13.72 8.61
CA ASP A 112 -12.77 -13.96 7.63
C ASP A 112 -13.63 -12.70 7.50
N VAL A 113 -13.56 -12.05 6.34
CA VAL A 113 -14.27 -10.78 6.08
C VAL A 113 -15.79 -10.93 6.08
N GLU A 114 -16.31 -12.11 5.76
CA GLU A 114 -17.75 -12.35 5.67
C GLU A 114 -18.36 -12.70 7.03
N THR A 115 -17.69 -13.57 7.79
CA THR A 115 -18.17 -14.06 9.08
C THR A 115 -17.63 -13.26 10.28
N GLU A 116 -16.69 -12.33 10.05
CA GLU A 116 -16.05 -11.48 11.06
C GLU A 116 -15.29 -12.29 12.13
N LYS A 117 -14.82 -13.47 11.79
CA LYS A 117 -14.11 -14.36 12.73
C LYS A 117 -12.62 -14.32 12.50
N VAL A 118 -11.87 -14.29 13.59
CA VAL A 118 -10.44 -14.60 13.57
C VAL A 118 -10.27 -16.08 13.24
N LEU A 119 -9.55 -16.36 12.16
CA LEU A 119 -9.23 -17.72 11.70
C LEU A 119 -7.90 -18.20 12.26
N ALA A 120 -6.93 -17.31 12.39
CA ALA A 120 -5.59 -17.60 12.93
C ALA A 120 -4.93 -16.30 13.43
N GLU A 121 -3.97 -16.48 14.34
CA GLU A 121 -3.03 -15.46 14.78
C GLU A 121 -1.61 -16.04 14.57
N ILE A 122 -0.80 -15.37 13.76
CA ILE A 122 0.51 -15.86 13.33
C ILE A 122 1.58 -15.02 14.00
N PRO A 123 2.37 -15.58 14.95
CA PRO A 123 3.50 -14.88 15.54
C PRO A 123 4.56 -14.55 14.49
N VAL A 124 4.97 -13.29 14.43
CA VAL A 124 5.99 -12.78 13.51
C VAL A 124 7.11 -12.06 14.26
N GLY A 125 7.91 -11.25 13.58
CA GLY A 125 8.92 -10.43 14.25
C GLY A 125 8.33 -9.21 14.97
N VAL A 126 9.19 -8.43 15.62
CA VAL A 126 8.79 -7.24 16.38
C VAL A 126 8.40 -6.10 15.45
N GLU A 127 7.28 -5.43 15.77
CA GLU A 127 6.68 -4.34 14.99
C GLU A 127 6.35 -4.76 13.55
N PRO A 128 5.37 -5.68 13.34
CA PRO A 128 4.91 -6.02 12.00
C PRO A 128 4.16 -4.84 11.38
N GLU A 129 4.55 -4.48 10.16
CA GLU A 129 4.00 -3.32 9.44
C GLU A 129 3.48 -3.70 8.06
N GLY A 130 4.40 -4.07 7.16
CA GLY A 130 4.10 -4.34 5.76
C GLY A 130 3.48 -5.71 5.54
N MET A 131 2.52 -5.75 4.62
CA MET A 131 1.89 -6.99 4.18
C MET A 131 1.96 -7.11 2.66
N GLY A 132 2.22 -8.31 2.18
CA GLY A 132 2.20 -8.65 0.75
C GLY A 132 1.56 -10.01 0.52
N ILE A 133 1.02 -10.22 -0.69
CA ILE A 133 0.47 -11.51 -1.08
C ILE A 133 0.84 -11.83 -2.53
N SER A 134 1.21 -13.08 -2.78
CA SER A 134 1.51 -13.53 -4.13
C SER A 134 0.27 -13.46 -5.03
N PRO A 135 0.41 -13.26 -6.35
CA PRO A 135 -0.73 -13.16 -7.26
C PRO A 135 -1.63 -14.40 -7.28
N ASP A 136 -1.06 -15.59 -6.98
CA ASP A 136 -1.81 -16.85 -6.87
C ASP A 136 -2.41 -17.09 -5.47
N GLY A 137 -2.16 -16.18 -4.53
CA GLY A 137 -2.68 -16.21 -3.16
C GLY A 137 -1.98 -17.17 -2.21
N LYS A 138 -0.97 -17.92 -2.64
CA LYS A 138 -0.38 -19.01 -1.82
C LYS A 138 0.66 -18.58 -0.82
N ILE A 139 1.27 -17.41 -1.04
CA ILE A 139 2.35 -16.88 -0.20
C ILE A 139 1.89 -15.55 0.36
N ILE A 140 1.82 -15.46 1.67
CA ILE A 140 1.63 -14.21 2.40
C ILE A 140 3.01 -13.76 2.88
N VAL A 141 3.24 -12.46 2.87
CA VAL A 141 4.50 -11.89 3.37
C VAL A 141 4.18 -10.80 4.37
N ASN A 142 4.90 -10.83 5.50
CA ASN A 142 4.91 -9.75 6.48
C ASN A 142 6.33 -9.20 6.62
N THR A 143 6.45 -7.88 6.82
CA THR A 143 7.69 -7.22 7.22
C THR A 143 7.62 -6.82 8.68
N SER A 144 8.69 -7.07 9.45
CA SER A 144 8.79 -6.71 10.86
C SER A 144 9.94 -5.72 11.05
N GLU A 145 9.59 -4.49 11.46
CA GLU A 145 10.48 -3.33 11.44
C GLU A 145 11.70 -3.48 12.33
N THR A 146 11.50 -3.77 13.60
CA THR A 146 12.59 -3.84 14.60
C THR A 146 13.47 -5.07 14.40
N THR A 147 12.91 -6.20 13.94
CA THR A 147 13.70 -7.40 13.68
C THR A 147 14.35 -7.41 12.29
N ASN A 148 14.02 -6.45 11.42
CA ASN A 148 14.55 -6.34 10.05
C ASN A 148 14.29 -7.59 9.21
N MET A 149 13.12 -8.21 9.37
CA MET A 149 12.77 -9.49 8.77
C MET A 149 11.62 -9.35 7.77
N VAL A 150 11.69 -10.22 6.77
CA VAL A 150 10.58 -10.55 5.88
C VAL A 150 10.19 -12.00 6.18
N HIS A 151 8.96 -12.20 6.65
CA HIS A 151 8.40 -13.51 6.95
C HIS A 151 7.58 -13.99 5.77
N PHE A 152 7.89 -15.19 5.25
CA PHE A 152 7.09 -15.87 4.24
C PHE A 152 6.17 -16.86 4.95
N ILE A 153 4.87 -16.74 4.71
CA ILE A 153 3.82 -17.52 5.37
C ILE A 153 3.05 -18.30 4.32
N ASP A 154 2.86 -19.59 4.54
CA ASP A 154 2.01 -20.43 3.70
C ASP A 154 0.53 -20.14 4.00
N GLU A 155 -0.25 -19.86 2.94
CA GLU A 155 -1.66 -19.46 3.05
C GLU A 155 -2.53 -20.53 3.70
N LYS A 156 -2.25 -21.81 3.46
CA LYS A 156 -3.10 -22.93 3.92
C LYS A 156 -2.80 -23.34 5.36
N THR A 157 -1.52 -23.34 5.72
CA THR A 157 -1.09 -23.82 7.05
C THR A 157 -0.96 -22.68 8.05
N HIS A 158 -0.86 -21.45 7.58
CA HIS A 158 -0.54 -20.25 8.36
C HIS A 158 0.80 -20.34 9.08
N GLU A 159 1.71 -21.19 8.59
CA GLU A 159 3.05 -21.35 9.16
C GLU A 159 4.08 -20.49 8.41
N ILE A 160 5.07 -19.97 9.14
CA ILE A 160 6.22 -19.29 8.54
C ILE A 160 7.10 -20.34 7.88
N THR A 161 7.27 -20.24 6.58
CA THR A 161 8.08 -21.15 5.76
C THR A 161 9.51 -20.67 5.59
N ALA A 162 9.75 -19.37 5.65
CA ALA A 162 11.06 -18.76 5.57
C ALA A 162 11.11 -17.38 6.22
N ASN A 163 12.32 -17.02 6.66
CA ASN A 163 12.65 -15.70 7.17
C ASN A 163 13.84 -15.14 6.38
N VAL A 164 13.70 -13.93 5.86
CA VAL A 164 14.77 -13.25 5.11
C VAL A 164 15.16 -11.98 5.85
N LEU A 165 16.43 -11.89 6.23
CA LEU A 165 16.99 -10.68 6.82
C LEU A 165 17.19 -9.63 5.70
N VAL A 166 16.64 -8.44 5.91
CA VAL A 166 16.77 -7.29 5.00
C VAL A 166 17.40 -6.09 5.73
N ASP A 167 17.44 -4.93 5.09
CA ASP A 167 17.97 -3.73 5.74
C ASP A 167 17.00 -3.16 6.78
N SER A 168 17.49 -2.20 7.58
CA SER A 168 16.79 -1.69 8.74
C SER A 168 15.43 -1.08 8.42
N ARG A 169 14.45 -1.44 9.22
CA ARG A 169 13.07 -0.99 9.22
C ARG A 169 12.34 -1.27 7.89
N PRO A 170 12.09 -2.55 7.56
CA PRO A 170 11.31 -2.89 6.38
C PRO A 170 9.84 -2.48 6.55
N ARG A 171 9.30 -1.76 5.53
CA ARG A 171 8.00 -1.08 5.59
C ARG A 171 6.92 -1.65 4.69
N PHE A 172 7.29 -2.10 3.51
CA PHE A 172 6.31 -2.50 2.51
C PHE A 172 6.82 -3.67 1.67
N ALA A 173 5.91 -4.53 1.23
CA ALA A 173 6.21 -5.69 0.41
C ALA A 173 5.24 -5.78 -0.78
N GLU A 174 5.77 -5.87 -2.00
CA GLU A 174 4.99 -5.94 -3.23
C GLU A 174 5.51 -7.05 -4.14
N PHE A 175 4.63 -7.98 -4.52
CA PHE A 175 4.94 -8.97 -5.55
C PHE A 175 4.75 -8.37 -6.94
N THR A 176 5.63 -8.75 -7.88
CA THR A 176 5.35 -8.52 -9.30
C THR A 176 4.12 -9.28 -9.75
N ALA A 177 3.45 -8.81 -10.81
CA ALA A 177 2.22 -9.43 -11.32
C ALA A 177 2.42 -10.90 -11.78
N ASP A 178 3.65 -11.28 -12.17
CA ASP A 178 4.03 -12.66 -12.51
C ASP A 178 4.48 -13.50 -11.30
N GLY A 179 4.51 -12.90 -10.10
CA GLY A 179 4.90 -13.55 -8.85
C GLY A 179 6.37 -13.92 -8.71
N LYS A 180 7.23 -13.47 -9.64
CA LYS A 180 8.65 -13.91 -9.65
C LYS A 180 9.59 -13.05 -8.82
N GLN A 181 9.16 -11.87 -8.41
CA GLN A 181 9.93 -10.97 -7.57
C GLN A 181 9.05 -10.44 -6.44
N LEU A 182 9.66 -10.28 -5.28
CA LEU A 182 9.12 -9.57 -4.14
C LEU A 182 10.00 -8.35 -3.88
N TRP A 183 9.40 -7.16 -3.92
CA TRP A 183 10.07 -5.89 -3.67
C TRP A 183 9.78 -5.45 -2.24
N VAL A 184 10.82 -5.26 -1.44
CA VAL A 184 10.71 -4.89 -0.02
C VAL A 184 11.51 -3.61 0.22
N THR A 185 10.84 -2.59 0.71
CA THR A 185 11.46 -1.32 1.09
C THR A 185 11.95 -1.37 2.53
N SER A 186 13.12 -0.77 2.80
CA SER A 186 13.72 -0.64 4.12
C SER A 186 13.96 0.83 4.41
N GLU A 187 13.13 1.41 5.28
CA GLU A 187 13.05 2.85 5.51
C GLU A 187 14.36 3.42 6.06
N VAL A 188 14.80 2.95 7.22
CA VAL A 188 16.04 3.42 7.87
C VAL A 188 17.28 2.91 7.13
N GLY A 189 17.17 1.73 6.52
CA GLY A 189 18.24 1.18 5.68
C GLY A 189 18.49 1.97 4.39
N GLY A 190 17.53 2.81 3.97
CA GLY A 190 17.64 3.62 2.76
C GLY A 190 17.69 2.79 1.47
N THR A 191 17.11 1.58 1.47
CA THR A 191 17.23 0.61 0.38
C THR A 191 15.90 -0.01 -0.02
N THR A 192 15.90 -0.67 -1.17
CA THR A 192 14.84 -1.59 -1.57
C THR A 192 15.48 -2.91 -1.97
N ASN A 193 15.06 -4.00 -1.35
CA ASN A 193 15.52 -5.34 -1.66
C ASN A 193 14.55 -6.03 -2.62
N VAL A 194 15.07 -6.64 -3.66
CA VAL A 194 14.31 -7.52 -4.57
C VAL A 194 14.66 -8.95 -4.22
N ILE A 195 13.66 -9.73 -3.85
CA ILE A 195 13.80 -11.10 -3.36
C ILE A 195 13.16 -12.05 -4.37
N ASP A 196 13.79 -13.20 -4.63
CA ASP A 196 13.18 -14.32 -5.34
C ASP A 196 12.28 -15.09 -4.35
N PRO A 197 10.94 -15.11 -4.56
CA PRO A 197 10.04 -15.81 -3.63
C PRO A 197 10.19 -17.31 -3.59
N ALA A 198 10.76 -17.93 -4.63
CA ALA A 198 10.92 -19.37 -4.70
C ALA A 198 12.18 -19.86 -3.97
N THR A 199 13.23 -19.05 -3.97
CA THR A 199 14.52 -19.40 -3.34
C THR A 199 14.79 -18.62 -2.06
N HIS A 200 13.99 -17.58 -1.78
CA HIS A 200 14.15 -16.64 -0.68
C HIS A 200 15.48 -15.86 -0.70
N GLN A 201 16.13 -15.79 -1.85
CA GLN A 201 17.40 -15.08 -2.01
C GLN A 201 17.18 -13.63 -2.44
N ILE A 202 17.98 -12.72 -1.89
CA ILE A 202 18.03 -11.34 -2.36
C ILE A 202 18.74 -11.30 -3.72
N LEU A 203 17.95 -11.01 -4.77
CA LEU A 203 18.45 -10.85 -6.14
C LEU A 203 19.21 -9.54 -6.31
N LYS A 204 18.70 -8.49 -5.67
CA LYS A 204 19.25 -7.15 -5.77
C LYS A 204 18.92 -6.32 -4.54
N ARG A 205 19.89 -5.54 -4.10
CA ARG A 205 19.75 -4.43 -3.16
C ARG A 205 19.89 -3.13 -3.95
N ILE A 206 18.86 -2.32 -3.98
CA ILE A 206 18.79 -1.04 -4.67
C ILE A 206 19.06 0.07 -3.66
N THR A 207 19.98 0.94 -3.98
CA THR A 207 20.31 2.17 -3.21
C THR A 207 19.95 3.41 -4.04
N PHE A 208 19.71 4.51 -3.37
CA PHE A 208 19.27 5.74 -4.01
C PHE A 208 20.27 6.86 -3.74
N GLN A 209 20.51 7.69 -4.76
CA GLN A 209 21.36 8.87 -4.65
C GLN A 209 20.68 10.05 -5.33
N ILE A 210 20.40 11.10 -4.57
CA ILE A 210 19.73 12.29 -5.07
C ILE A 210 20.66 13.49 -4.82
N PRO A 211 21.03 14.26 -5.85
CA PRO A 211 21.89 15.43 -5.68
C PRO A 211 21.30 16.39 -4.63
N ASN A 212 22.14 16.83 -3.70
CA ASN A 212 21.82 17.76 -2.60
C ASN A 212 20.77 17.24 -1.59
N VAL A 213 20.50 15.94 -1.54
CA VAL A 213 19.68 15.29 -0.51
C VAL A 213 20.58 14.40 0.33
N GLN A 214 20.52 14.57 1.65
CA GLN A 214 21.26 13.71 2.59
C GLN A 214 20.75 12.28 2.54
N ALA A 215 21.64 11.30 2.69
CA ALA A 215 21.28 9.88 2.60
C ALA A 215 20.21 9.49 3.63
N GLU A 216 20.27 10.06 4.83
CA GLU A 216 19.32 9.80 5.93
C GLU A 216 17.90 10.30 5.64
N ALA A 217 17.75 11.23 4.70
CA ALA A 217 16.44 11.69 4.24
C ALA A 217 15.83 10.79 3.15
N ILE A 218 16.61 9.86 2.61
CA ILE A 218 16.14 8.92 1.60
C ILE A 218 15.62 7.67 2.31
N GLN A 219 14.33 7.65 2.57
CA GLN A 219 13.67 6.64 3.38
C GLN A 219 12.56 5.93 2.55
N PRO A 220 12.90 4.81 1.88
CA PRO A 220 11.93 4.06 1.07
C PRO A 220 10.78 3.50 1.92
N VAL A 221 9.52 3.76 1.50
CA VAL A 221 8.31 3.30 2.19
C VAL A 221 7.44 2.50 1.22
N GLY A 222 6.47 3.13 0.54
CA GLY A 222 5.62 2.44 -0.42
C GLY A 222 6.37 2.04 -1.70
N VAL A 223 6.00 0.92 -2.29
CA VAL A 223 6.47 0.49 -3.62
C VAL A 223 5.31 -0.05 -4.43
N ARG A 224 5.27 0.22 -5.73
CA ARG A 224 4.37 -0.40 -6.71
C ARG A 224 5.14 -0.77 -7.97
N VAL A 225 4.90 -1.97 -8.46
CA VAL A 225 5.47 -2.46 -9.72
C VAL A 225 4.39 -2.46 -10.79
N SER A 226 4.68 -1.91 -11.98
CA SER A 226 3.73 -1.92 -13.10
C SER A 226 3.38 -3.35 -13.53
N LYS A 227 2.15 -3.58 -13.99
CA LYS A 227 1.67 -4.92 -14.38
C LYS A 227 2.51 -5.58 -15.48
N ASP A 228 3.11 -4.76 -16.35
CA ASP A 228 4.01 -5.24 -17.41
C ASP A 228 5.42 -5.60 -16.90
N GLY A 229 5.68 -5.39 -15.60
CA GLY A 229 6.96 -5.65 -14.95
C GLY A 229 8.11 -4.79 -15.48
N LYS A 230 7.79 -3.61 -16.03
CA LYS A 230 8.81 -2.72 -16.60
C LYS A 230 9.38 -1.75 -15.60
N TYR A 231 8.51 -1.15 -14.78
CA TYR A 231 8.91 -0.13 -13.82
C TYR A 231 8.42 -0.44 -12.41
N ALA A 232 9.26 -0.11 -11.44
CA ALA A 232 8.87 0.01 -10.04
C ALA A 232 8.93 1.48 -9.63
N TYR A 233 7.92 1.92 -8.89
CA TYR A 233 7.81 3.27 -8.33
C TYR A 233 7.95 3.16 -6.82
N ILE A 234 8.92 3.86 -6.24
CA ILE A 234 9.26 3.75 -4.82
C ILE A 234 9.19 5.14 -4.17
N ALA A 235 8.37 5.23 -3.12
CA ALA A 235 8.25 6.43 -2.31
C ALA A 235 9.47 6.57 -1.41
N LEU A 236 10.19 7.71 -1.48
CA LEU A 236 11.44 7.94 -0.74
C LEU A 236 11.26 8.84 0.50
N GLY A 237 10.08 8.81 1.11
CA GLY A 237 9.78 9.47 2.40
C GLY A 237 10.18 10.95 2.44
N PRO A 238 11.03 11.36 3.41
CA PRO A 238 11.46 12.77 3.58
C PRO A 238 12.23 13.34 2.40
N ALA A 239 12.74 12.52 1.48
CA ALA A 239 13.36 13.01 0.25
C ALA A 239 12.32 13.65 -0.71
N ASN A 240 11.02 13.49 -0.46
CA ASN A 240 9.93 14.08 -1.24
C ASN A 240 10.00 13.70 -2.73
N ARG A 241 10.35 12.44 -2.99
CA ARG A 241 10.57 11.91 -4.35
C ARG A 241 9.94 10.53 -4.49
N ILE A 242 9.52 10.25 -5.72
CA ILE A 242 9.30 8.89 -6.20
C ILE A 242 10.50 8.51 -7.06
N ALA A 243 11.18 7.41 -6.73
CA ALA A 243 12.15 6.81 -7.63
C ALA A 243 11.41 5.97 -8.67
N VAL A 244 11.73 6.17 -9.94
CA VAL A 244 11.33 5.31 -11.05
C VAL A 244 12.50 4.37 -11.34
N VAL A 245 12.30 3.09 -11.09
CA VAL A 245 13.32 2.05 -11.24
C VAL A 245 12.92 1.13 -12.37
N ASN A 246 13.84 0.81 -13.25
CA ASN A 246 13.65 -0.26 -14.23
C ASN A 246 13.60 -1.60 -13.50
N ALA A 247 12.46 -2.26 -13.51
CA ALA A 247 12.26 -3.48 -12.72
C ALA A 247 12.99 -4.73 -13.28
N ARG A 248 13.63 -4.60 -14.45
CA ARG A 248 14.41 -5.67 -15.07
C ARG A 248 15.93 -5.51 -14.85
N THR A 249 16.42 -4.27 -14.93
CA THR A 249 17.85 -3.96 -14.71
C THR A 249 18.14 -3.54 -13.28
N PHE A 250 17.08 -3.15 -12.51
CA PHE A 250 17.16 -2.62 -11.15
C PHE A 250 17.89 -1.27 -11.06
N GLU A 251 17.98 -0.53 -12.15
CA GLU A 251 18.60 0.78 -12.21
C GLU A 251 17.58 1.88 -11.97
N VAL A 252 17.94 2.89 -11.19
CA VAL A 252 17.14 4.08 -11.00
C VAL A 252 17.25 4.95 -12.24
N GLU A 253 16.13 5.15 -12.95
CA GLU A 253 16.12 5.94 -14.18
C GLU A 253 15.77 7.41 -13.92
N LYS A 254 14.92 7.68 -12.91
CA LYS A 254 14.40 9.03 -12.67
C LYS A 254 13.93 9.22 -11.23
N TYR A 255 13.95 10.47 -10.78
CA TYR A 255 13.30 10.90 -9.54
C TYR A 255 12.23 11.94 -9.85
N LEU A 256 11.00 11.72 -9.38
CA LEU A 256 9.89 12.63 -9.54
C LEU A 256 9.69 13.40 -8.22
N LEU A 257 9.69 14.72 -8.28
CA LEU A 257 9.41 15.56 -7.13
C LEU A 257 7.91 15.52 -6.84
N VAL A 258 7.54 15.16 -5.61
CA VAL A 258 6.16 15.13 -5.10
C VAL A 258 6.03 16.01 -3.86
N GLY A 259 4.91 15.93 -3.15
CA GLY A 259 4.74 16.64 -1.87
C GLY A 259 5.65 16.12 -0.76
N GLN A 260 5.55 16.72 0.43
CA GLN A 260 6.46 16.45 1.55
C GLN A 260 6.08 15.19 2.31
N ARG A 261 7.09 14.37 2.64
CA ARG A 261 6.97 13.09 3.33
C ARG A 261 6.01 12.16 2.60
N VAL A 262 6.44 11.68 1.44
CA VAL A 262 5.66 10.71 0.66
C VAL A 262 5.64 9.34 1.35
N TRP A 263 4.43 8.73 1.47
CA TRP A 263 4.22 7.46 2.14
C TRP A 263 3.87 6.34 1.17
N GLN A 264 2.62 6.30 0.72
CA GLN A 264 2.07 5.22 -0.07
C GLN A 264 1.72 5.69 -1.49
N LEU A 265 1.47 4.72 -2.35
CA LEU A 265 1.11 4.97 -3.75
C LEU A 265 0.21 3.85 -4.28
N ALA A 266 -0.67 4.21 -5.22
CA ALA A 266 -1.54 3.26 -5.90
C ALA A 266 -1.72 3.63 -7.36
N PHE A 267 -1.67 2.63 -8.24
CA PHE A 267 -2.03 2.78 -9.64
C PHE A 267 -3.54 2.81 -9.84
N THR A 268 -3.99 3.57 -10.84
CA THR A 268 -5.32 3.32 -11.44
C THR A 268 -5.35 1.93 -12.08
N PRO A 269 -6.52 1.27 -12.18
CA PRO A 269 -6.63 -0.05 -12.78
C PRO A 269 -6.07 -0.17 -14.20
N ASP A 270 -6.12 0.91 -14.98
CA ASP A 270 -5.55 1.03 -16.33
C ASP A 270 -4.07 1.47 -16.34
N GLU A 271 -3.49 1.73 -15.15
CA GLU A 271 -2.13 2.26 -14.95
C GLU A 271 -1.84 3.58 -15.67
N LYS A 272 -2.87 4.35 -16.00
CA LYS A 272 -2.72 5.68 -16.56
C LYS A 272 -2.14 6.66 -15.54
N TYR A 273 -2.60 6.55 -14.30
CA TYR A 273 -2.15 7.40 -13.20
C TYR A 273 -1.59 6.58 -12.04
N LEU A 274 -0.62 7.18 -11.35
CA LEU A 274 -0.15 6.77 -10.04
C LEU A 274 -0.45 7.89 -9.06
N VAL A 275 -1.16 7.58 -7.98
CA VAL A 275 -1.50 8.51 -6.90
C VAL A 275 -0.57 8.26 -5.72
N THR A 276 0.04 9.33 -5.16
CA THR A 276 0.91 9.24 -3.99
C THR A 276 0.34 10.04 -2.82
N THR A 277 0.54 9.59 -1.59
CA THR A 277 0.17 10.33 -0.39
C THR A 277 1.38 11.06 0.17
N ASN A 278 1.22 12.37 0.48
CA ASN A 278 2.30 13.23 0.94
C ASN A 278 1.92 13.81 2.32
N GLY A 279 2.34 13.12 3.39
CA GLY A 279 1.83 13.35 4.75
C GLY A 279 2.06 14.78 5.26
N ASN A 280 3.27 15.31 5.11
CA ASN A 280 3.59 16.61 5.72
C ASN A 280 3.08 17.82 4.91
N SER A 281 2.80 17.65 3.62
CA SER A 281 2.19 18.71 2.79
C SER A 281 0.67 18.61 2.73
N ASN A 282 0.05 17.56 3.32
CA ASN A 282 -1.40 17.35 3.36
C ASN A 282 -2.02 17.31 1.95
N ASP A 283 -1.37 16.62 1.04
CA ASP A 283 -1.83 16.48 -0.35
C ASP A 283 -1.53 15.10 -0.91
N VAL A 284 -2.05 14.85 -2.08
CA VAL A 284 -1.64 13.75 -2.96
C VAL A 284 -1.04 14.31 -4.24
N SER A 285 -0.10 13.59 -4.83
CA SER A 285 0.39 13.90 -6.18
C SER A 285 -0.15 12.90 -7.17
N ILE A 286 -0.62 13.39 -8.31
CA ILE A 286 -1.05 12.58 -9.45
C ILE A 286 0.07 12.55 -10.47
N ILE A 287 0.54 11.36 -10.79
CA ILE A 287 1.61 11.11 -11.76
C ILE A 287 1.01 10.49 -13.01
N ASP A 288 1.27 11.10 -14.19
CA ASP A 288 1.03 10.47 -15.49
C ASP A 288 2.12 9.41 -15.70
N VAL A 289 1.71 8.15 -15.71
CA VAL A 289 2.65 7.01 -15.74
C VAL A 289 3.38 6.93 -17.09
N ALA A 290 2.69 7.20 -18.19
CA ALA A 290 3.29 7.15 -19.52
C ALA A 290 4.36 8.24 -19.74
N LYS A 291 4.14 9.43 -19.18
CA LYS A 291 5.09 10.55 -19.24
C LYS A 291 6.11 10.52 -18.10
N GLN A 292 5.82 9.79 -17.04
CA GLN A 292 6.57 9.83 -15.78
C GLN A 292 6.74 11.27 -15.27
N GLU A 293 5.62 11.98 -15.14
CA GLU A 293 5.55 13.38 -14.72
C GLU A 293 4.42 13.59 -13.70
N VAL A 294 4.67 14.42 -12.70
CA VAL A 294 3.64 14.90 -11.78
C VAL A 294 2.79 15.94 -12.52
N ILE A 295 1.51 15.65 -12.68
CA ILE A 295 0.59 16.53 -13.42
C ILE A 295 -0.26 17.39 -12.49
N LYS A 296 -0.44 16.98 -11.21
CA LYS A 296 -1.28 17.70 -10.26
C LYS A 296 -0.92 17.33 -8.82
N SER A 297 -1.02 18.31 -7.92
CA SER A 297 -1.13 18.10 -6.47
C SER A 297 -2.53 18.50 -6.03
N ILE A 298 -3.14 17.71 -5.13
CA ILE A 298 -4.52 17.90 -4.66
C ILE A 298 -4.50 17.86 -3.13
N THR A 299 -4.89 18.95 -2.50
CA THR A 299 -5.00 19.02 -1.03
C THR A 299 -6.08 18.06 -0.53
N THR A 300 -5.76 17.31 0.53
CA THR A 300 -6.64 16.35 1.22
C THR A 300 -6.83 16.77 2.69
N GLY A 301 -7.18 15.84 3.57
CA GLY A 301 -7.07 16.04 5.01
C GLY A 301 -5.62 16.01 5.49
N ARG A 302 -5.41 16.17 6.81
CA ARG A 302 -4.07 16.21 7.41
C ARG A 302 -3.44 14.83 7.51
N LEU A 303 -2.15 14.76 7.18
CA LEU A 303 -1.33 13.56 7.15
C LEU A 303 -1.97 12.43 6.31
N PRO A 304 -2.18 12.62 5.00
CA PRO A 304 -2.61 11.51 4.13
C PRO A 304 -1.57 10.39 4.16
N TRP A 305 -2.02 9.16 4.45
CA TRP A 305 -1.14 8.02 4.66
C TRP A 305 -1.35 6.92 3.62
N GLY A 306 -2.49 6.27 3.61
CA GLY A 306 -2.83 5.19 2.68
C GLY A 306 -3.65 5.69 1.49
N VAL A 307 -3.62 4.95 0.38
CA VAL A 307 -4.42 5.21 -0.80
C VAL A 307 -4.84 3.92 -1.50
N THR A 308 -6.11 3.85 -1.88
CA THR A 308 -6.64 2.80 -2.77
C THR A 308 -7.48 3.42 -3.86
N ILE A 309 -7.62 2.71 -5.00
CA ILE A 309 -8.36 3.20 -6.16
C ILE A 309 -9.56 2.28 -6.40
N SER A 310 -10.73 2.88 -6.69
CA SER A 310 -11.90 2.10 -7.11
C SER A 310 -11.59 1.29 -8.37
N LYS A 311 -12.24 0.11 -8.46
CA LYS A 311 -12.40 -0.57 -9.74
C LYS A 311 -13.64 -0.01 -10.42
N ASP A 312 -13.66 -0.07 -11.75
CA ASP A 312 -14.85 0.29 -12.55
C ASP A 312 -16.06 -0.54 -12.17
#